data_e4c92b4b50aaafdbe3f261cfe20a43d5
#
_entry.id   e4c92b4b50aaafdbe3f261cfe20a43d5
#
_cell.length_a   1.000
_cell.length_b   1.000
_cell.length_c   1.000
_cell.angle_alpha   90.00
_cell.angle_beta   90.00
_cell.angle_gamma   90.00
#
_symmetry.space_group_name_H-M   'P 1'
#
loop_
_entity.id
_entity.type
_entity.pdbx_description
1 polymer ?
#
loop_
_entity_poly.entity_id
_entity_poly.type
_entity_poly.pdbx_seq_one_letter_code
_entity_poly.pdbx_strand_id
1 'polypeptide(L)'
;SDVCSSDLGINWRFDAAGEAHTPEEKNQPVTHLSWNDATAYAQWVDKRLPTEAEWEYAARGGEKGYKFAWGNEPLGEAVVANVSDESYVQVVTWPHTEGYDDGYVFGAPVGSFPPNAFGLYDMSGNAWEWCADYFDPEYYSRSPSQNPRNDVPDERRAMRGNSWDGRPGMMRASRRTSDLQSNSYADTGFRLVKDIE
;
A
#
# COMPACT_ATOMS: atom_id res chain seq x y z
N SER A 1 10.44 1.58 -17.08
CA SER A 1 9.52 0.52 -17.54
C SER A 1 9.33 -0.44 -16.38
N ASP A 2 8.13 -0.50 -15.89
CA ASP A 2 7.77 -1.32 -14.74
C ASP A 2 7.83 -2.80 -15.15
N VAL A 3 8.95 -3.44 -14.84
CA VAL A 3 9.11 -4.88 -15.08
C VAL A 3 8.41 -5.60 -13.92
N CYS A 4 7.44 -6.45 -14.24
CA CYS A 4 6.77 -7.26 -13.24
C CYS A 4 7.76 -8.20 -12.56
N SER A 5 7.74 -8.30 -11.24
CA SER A 5 8.66 -9.17 -10.47
C SER A 5 8.62 -10.62 -10.92
N SER A 6 7.46 -11.12 -11.33
CA SER A 6 7.27 -12.48 -11.83
C SER A 6 8.09 -12.78 -13.09
N ASP A 7 8.34 -11.77 -13.94
CA ASP A 7 9.11 -11.93 -15.17
C ASP A 7 10.60 -12.15 -14.91
N LEU A 8 11.08 -11.71 -13.73
CA LEU A 8 12.45 -11.89 -13.26
C LEU A 8 12.63 -13.13 -12.36
N GLY A 9 11.56 -13.86 -12.06
CA GLY A 9 11.56 -14.97 -11.11
C GLY A 9 11.66 -14.52 -9.64
N ILE A 10 11.52 -13.20 -9.38
CA ILE A 10 11.50 -12.62 -8.04
C ILE A 10 10.12 -12.84 -7.41
N ASN A 11 10.09 -13.15 -6.14
CA ASN A 11 8.87 -13.42 -5.40
C ASN A 11 9.00 -12.92 -3.96
N TRP A 12 8.00 -13.15 -3.11
CA TRP A 12 7.90 -12.68 -1.73
C TRP A 12 9.09 -13.04 -0.80
N ARG A 13 10.05 -13.84 -1.25
CA ARG A 13 11.30 -14.15 -0.52
C ARG A 13 12.41 -13.15 -0.77
N PHE A 14 12.16 -12.15 -1.61
CA PHE A 14 13.13 -11.14 -1.99
C PHE A 14 12.67 -9.77 -1.55
N ASP A 15 13.63 -8.91 -1.23
CA ASP A 15 13.39 -7.50 -0.94
C ASP A 15 13.19 -6.66 -2.21
N ALA A 16 13.02 -5.35 -2.05
CA ALA A 16 12.85 -4.41 -3.17
C ALA A 16 14.09 -4.25 -4.05
N ALA A 17 15.28 -4.59 -3.56
CA ALA A 17 16.52 -4.61 -4.34
C ALA A 17 16.72 -5.93 -5.12
N GLY A 18 15.86 -6.93 -4.88
CA GLY A 18 15.98 -8.27 -5.47
C GLY A 18 16.92 -9.21 -4.74
N GLU A 19 17.30 -8.88 -3.51
CA GLU A 19 18.10 -9.74 -2.65
C GLU A 19 17.20 -10.62 -1.78
N ALA A 20 17.64 -11.84 -1.49
CA ALA A 20 16.84 -12.76 -0.67
C ALA A 20 16.75 -12.28 0.76
N HIS A 21 15.54 -12.27 1.33
CA HIS A 21 15.32 -11.90 2.73
C HIS A 21 16.15 -12.77 3.69
N THR A 22 16.74 -12.12 4.67
CA THR A 22 17.44 -12.75 5.78
C THR A 22 16.47 -13.04 6.94
N PRO A 23 16.81 -13.96 7.86
CA PRO A 23 15.99 -14.21 9.05
C PRO A 23 15.77 -12.99 9.97
N GLU A 24 16.63 -11.99 9.86
CA GLU A 24 16.58 -10.74 10.63
C GLU A 24 15.53 -9.76 10.07
N GLU A 25 15.17 -9.90 8.81
CA GLU A 25 14.24 -9.01 8.08
C GLU A 25 12.76 -9.43 8.20
N LYS A 26 12.40 -10.22 9.21
CA LYS A 26 11.01 -10.73 9.41
C LYS A 26 9.96 -9.62 9.59
N ASN A 27 10.36 -8.39 9.84
CA ASN A 27 9.46 -7.26 9.99
C ASN A 27 9.30 -6.43 8.70
N GLN A 28 9.93 -6.84 7.61
CA GLN A 28 9.68 -6.19 6.31
C GLN A 28 8.27 -6.51 5.81
N PRO A 29 7.63 -5.58 5.08
CA PRO A 29 6.37 -5.89 4.43
C PRO A 29 6.57 -6.98 3.39
N VAL A 30 5.64 -7.90 3.32
CA VAL A 30 5.62 -8.91 2.24
C VAL A 30 5.20 -8.22 0.94
N THR A 31 6.09 -8.23 -0.04
CA THR A 31 5.89 -7.69 -1.38
C THR A 31 6.17 -8.74 -2.46
N HIS A 32 6.29 -8.35 -3.73
CA HIS A 32 6.50 -9.28 -4.86
C HIS A 32 5.44 -10.38 -4.95
N LEU A 33 4.19 -10.07 -4.66
CA LEU A 33 3.06 -10.98 -4.72
C LEU A 33 1.89 -10.37 -5.51
N SER A 34 1.15 -11.23 -6.17
CA SER A 34 -0.03 -10.85 -6.93
C SER A 34 -1.28 -10.74 -6.03
N TRP A 35 -2.35 -10.15 -6.56
CA TRP A 35 -3.65 -10.18 -5.89
C TRP A 35 -4.14 -11.62 -5.67
N ASN A 36 -3.87 -12.52 -6.62
CA ASN A 36 -4.21 -13.93 -6.50
C ASN A 36 -3.51 -14.58 -5.29
N ASP A 37 -2.21 -14.30 -5.10
CA ASP A 37 -1.43 -14.80 -3.96
C ASP A 37 -1.95 -14.24 -2.64
N ALA A 38 -2.19 -12.93 -2.58
CA ALA A 38 -2.73 -12.25 -1.41
C ALA A 38 -4.09 -12.83 -0.99
N THR A 39 -4.97 -13.10 -1.97
CA THR A 39 -6.29 -13.68 -1.73
C THR A 39 -6.19 -15.13 -1.25
N ALA A 40 -5.32 -15.93 -1.88
CA ALA A 40 -5.10 -17.32 -1.47
C ALA A 40 -4.57 -17.39 -0.02
N TYR A 41 -3.61 -16.54 0.32
CA TYR A 41 -3.10 -16.45 1.69
C TYR A 41 -4.19 -16.00 2.68
N ALA A 42 -4.98 -14.97 2.33
CA ALA A 42 -6.06 -14.47 3.17
C ALA A 42 -7.07 -15.59 3.50
N GLN A 43 -7.48 -16.36 2.49
CA GLN A 43 -8.37 -17.50 2.68
C GLN A 43 -7.77 -18.60 3.56
N TRP A 44 -6.49 -18.89 3.38
CA TRP A 44 -5.79 -19.90 4.19
C TRP A 44 -5.78 -19.57 5.68
N VAL A 45 -5.71 -18.28 6.04
CA VAL A 45 -5.70 -17.81 7.44
C VAL A 45 -7.09 -17.41 7.96
N ASP A 46 -8.17 -17.77 7.27
CA ASP A 46 -9.56 -17.43 7.62
C ASP A 46 -9.77 -15.91 7.75
N LYS A 47 -9.28 -15.17 6.75
CA LYS A 47 -9.41 -13.70 6.63
C LYS A 47 -9.71 -13.34 5.17
N ARG A 48 -9.81 -12.03 4.91
CA ARG A 48 -9.98 -11.50 3.56
C ARG A 48 -9.17 -10.23 3.35
N LEU A 49 -9.03 -9.80 2.11
CA LEU A 49 -8.58 -8.46 1.80
C LEU A 49 -9.66 -7.43 2.20
N PRO A 50 -9.29 -6.21 2.59
CA PRO A 50 -10.25 -5.12 2.78
C PRO A 50 -10.89 -4.73 1.45
N THR A 51 -12.13 -4.24 1.49
CA THR A 51 -12.65 -3.46 0.36
C THR A 51 -11.92 -2.11 0.28
N GLU A 52 -11.95 -1.46 -0.88
CA GLU A 52 -11.38 -0.11 -1.02
C GLU A 52 -11.97 0.89 -0.01
N ALA A 53 -13.28 0.78 0.23
CA ALA A 53 -13.96 1.67 1.16
C ALA A 53 -13.57 1.40 2.62
N GLU A 54 -13.44 0.15 3.02
CA GLU A 54 -12.94 -0.23 4.35
C GLU A 54 -11.51 0.27 4.53
N TRP A 55 -10.67 0.09 3.53
CA TRP A 55 -9.29 0.54 3.54
C TRP A 55 -9.20 2.07 3.72
N GLU A 56 -9.97 2.85 2.93
CA GLU A 56 -9.95 4.31 3.01
C GLU A 56 -10.51 4.82 4.34
N TYR A 57 -11.60 4.23 4.85
CA TYR A 57 -12.15 4.57 6.16
C TYR A 57 -11.11 4.33 7.27
N ALA A 58 -10.43 3.20 7.21
CA ALA A 58 -9.36 2.83 8.14
C ALA A 58 -8.18 3.80 8.05
N ALA A 59 -7.73 4.16 6.83
CA ALA A 59 -6.64 5.11 6.60
C ALA A 59 -6.95 6.51 7.15
N ARG A 60 -8.18 6.98 7.00
CA ARG A 60 -8.61 8.29 7.51
C ARG A 60 -8.80 8.34 9.03
N GLY A 61 -8.69 7.21 9.72
CA GLY A 61 -8.97 7.14 11.16
C GLY A 61 -10.44 7.40 11.49
N GLY A 62 -11.34 6.92 10.64
CA GLY A 62 -12.80 7.09 10.75
C GLY A 62 -13.34 8.32 10.01
N GLU A 63 -14.34 8.99 10.59
CA GLU A 63 -15.07 10.09 9.96
C GLU A 63 -14.32 11.44 9.95
N LYS A 64 -13.06 11.49 10.36
CA LYS A 64 -12.31 12.74 10.51
C LYS A 64 -12.02 13.46 9.19
N GLY A 65 -12.23 12.78 8.04
CA GLY A 65 -12.02 13.37 6.73
C GLY A 65 -10.57 13.77 6.46
N TYR A 66 -9.63 13.14 7.12
CA TYR A 66 -8.21 13.42 6.95
C TYR A 66 -7.77 13.18 5.51
N LYS A 67 -6.93 14.07 5.03
CA LYS A 67 -6.35 14.01 3.69
C LYS A 67 -5.32 12.90 3.57
N PHE A 68 -4.54 12.70 4.63
CA PHE A 68 -3.52 11.66 4.78
C PHE A 68 -3.81 10.80 6.01
N ALA A 69 -3.16 9.67 6.15
CA ALA A 69 -3.33 8.81 7.32
C ALA A 69 -2.89 9.48 8.63
N TRP A 70 -1.92 10.38 8.57
CA TRP A 70 -1.43 11.17 9.71
C TRP A 70 -2.20 12.48 9.96
N GLY A 71 -3.13 12.88 9.10
CA GLY A 71 -3.92 14.12 9.24
C GLY A 71 -3.99 14.96 7.97
N ASN A 72 -4.00 16.28 8.11
CA ASN A 72 -4.18 17.21 6.99
C ASN A 72 -2.91 17.94 6.56
N GLU A 73 -1.91 17.98 7.43
CA GLU A 73 -0.65 18.68 7.15
C GLU A 73 0.20 17.92 6.14
N PRO A 74 0.87 18.61 5.22
CA PRO A 74 1.83 17.96 4.32
C PRO A 74 2.99 17.35 5.10
N LEU A 75 3.80 16.52 4.44
CA LEU A 75 5.07 16.05 4.98
C LEU A 75 5.95 17.24 5.33
N GLY A 76 6.63 17.16 6.46
CA GLY A 76 7.46 18.23 7.01
C GLY A 76 8.57 17.65 7.88
N GLU A 77 8.94 18.34 8.99
CA GLU A 77 10.01 17.90 9.88
C GLU A 77 9.71 16.58 10.61
N ALA A 78 8.42 16.27 10.84
CA ALA A 78 8.04 15.02 11.48
C ALA A 78 8.06 13.87 10.47
N VAL A 79 8.81 12.82 10.78
CA VAL A 79 8.87 11.61 9.96
C VAL A 79 7.65 10.73 10.28
N VAL A 80 6.72 10.63 9.33
CA VAL A 80 5.40 10.02 9.53
C VAL A 80 5.05 8.92 8.53
N ALA A 81 5.86 8.75 7.47
CA ALA A 81 5.62 7.77 6.42
C ALA A 81 6.90 7.50 5.64
N ASN A 82 7.01 6.30 5.05
CA ASN A 82 8.05 5.97 4.09
C ASN A 82 7.60 6.32 2.68
N VAL A 83 8.36 7.19 2.03
CA VAL A 83 8.00 7.80 0.74
C VAL A 83 9.27 8.06 -0.10
N SER A 84 9.12 8.46 -1.36
CA SER A 84 10.26 8.95 -2.14
C SER A 84 10.83 10.24 -1.53
N ASP A 85 12.03 10.18 -1.00
CA ASP A 85 12.69 11.18 -0.17
C ASP A 85 14.19 11.33 -0.48
N GLU A 86 14.97 11.98 0.42
CA GLU A 86 16.41 12.19 0.26
C GLU A 86 17.21 10.88 0.28
N SER A 87 16.78 9.86 1.02
CA SER A 87 17.42 8.54 1.02
C SER A 87 17.22 7.81 -0.30
N TYR A 88 16.00 7.84 -0.84
CA TYR A 88 15.64 7.16 -2.08
C TYR A 88 16.40 7.72 -3.30
N VAL A 89 16.54 9.05 -3.42
CA VAL A 89 17.19 9.66 -4.57
C VAL A 89 18.70 9.50 -4.62
N GLN A 90 19.31 8.97 -3.58
CA GLN A 90 20.71 8.58 -3.61
C GLN A 90 20.98 7.40 -4.57
N VAL A 91 19.96 6.57 -4.81
CA VAL A 91 20.07 5.37 -5.65
C VAL A 91 19.22 5.43 -6.91
N VAL A 92 18.16 6.24 -6.92
CA VAL A 92 17.21 6.35 -8.04
C VAL A 92 16.94 7.82 -8.37
N THR A 93 17.11 8.20 -9.63
CA THR A 93 16.69 9.54 -10.10
C THR A 93 15.19 9.58 -10.26
N TRP A 94 14.48 10.13 -9.27
CA TRP A 94 13.02 10.19 -9.21
C TRP A 94 12.55 11.47 -8.51
N PRO A 95 11.35 11.98 -8.81
CA PRO A 95 10.77 13.06 -8.02
C PRO A 95 10.56 12.63 -6.55
N HIS A 96 11.05 13.41 -5.62
CA HIS A 96 11.06 13.11 -4.19
C HIS A 96 10.51 14.27 -3.36
N THR A 97 10.37 14.04 -2.08
CA THR A 97 9.99 15.05 -1.08
C THR A 97 11.25 15.74 -0.57
N GLU A 98 11.59 16.90 -1.15
CA GLU A 98 12.77 17.67 -0.76
C GLU A 98 12.75 18.04 0.74
N GLY A 99 13.88 17.83 1.42
CA GLY A 99 14.04 18.11 2.84
C GLY A 99 13.33 17.12 3.77
N TYR A 100 12.86 16.00 3.24
CA TYR A 100 12.31 14.90 4.02
C TYR A 100 13.23 13.67 3.88
N ASP A 101 13.54 13.02 4.98
CA ASP A 101 14.37 11.83 5.04
C ASP A 101 13.79 10.86 6.08
N ASP A 102 13.23 9.75 5.61
CA ASP A 102 12.67 8.72 6.47
C ASP A 102 13.70 7.66 6.90
N GLY A 103 14.89 7.71 6.30
CA GLY A 103 16.03 6.85 6.62
C GLY A 103 16.02 5.51 5.87
N TYR A 104 15.12 5.30 4.92
CA TYR A 104 15.01 4.06 4.16
C TYR A 104 15.08 4.34 2.66
N VAL A 105 15.91 3.59 1.95
CA VAL A 105 16.01 3.68 0.49
C VAL A 105 14.79 3.05 -0.18
N PHE A 106 14.32 1.93 0.38
CA PHE A 106 13.14 1.18 -0.07
C PHE A 106 12.16 1.01 1.10
N GLY A 107 11.40 -0.08 1.12
CA GLY A 107 10.43 -0.34 2.17
C GLY A 107 11.05 -0.37 3.58
N ALA A 108 10.37 0.26 4.51
CA ALA A 108 10.71 0.24 5.93
C ALA A 108 10.12 -1.00 6.63
N PRO A 109 10.70 -1.47 7.75
CA PRO A 109 10.05 -2.45 8.59
C PRO A 109 8.65 -1.99 9.01
N VAL A 110 7.67 -2.89 9.00
CA VAL A 110 6.29 -2.55 9.35
C VAL A 110 6.18 -1.91 10.74
N GLY A 111 5.41 -0.84 10.85
CA GLY A 111 5.22 -0.12 12.12
C GLY A 111 6.37 0.81 12.50
N SER A 112 7.26 1.17 11.57
CA SER A 112 8.36 2.11 11.83
C SER A 112 7.89 3.54 12.07
N PHE A 113 6.69 3.90 11.61
CA PHE A 113 6.15 5.25 11.69
C PHE A 113 4.96 5.34 12.66
N PRO A 114 4.56 6.54 13.10
CA PRO A 114 3.43 6.68 14.00
C PRO A 114 2.12 6.12 13.42
N PRO A 115 1.32 5.42 14.22
CA PRO A 115 0.02 4.93 13.77
C PRO A 115 -0.99 6.07 13.60
N ASN A 116 -2.02 5.82 12.80
CA ASN A 116 -3.15 6.72 12.68
C ASN A 116 -4.08 6.68 13.91
N ALA A 117 -5.20 7.41 13.87
CA ALA A 117 -6.15 7.51 15.00
C ALA A 117 -6.82 6.17 15.38
N PHE A 118 -6.77 5.15 14.54
CA PHE A 118 -7.25 3.80 14.83
C PHE A 118 -6.13 2.84 15.31
N GLY A 119 -4.91 3.35 15.48
CA GLY A 119 -3.76 2.51 15.83
C GLY A 119 -3.22 1.69 14.67
N LEU A 120 -3.56 2.05 13.42
CA LEU A 120 -3.09 1.35 12.22
C LEU A 120 -1.85 2.03 11.66
N TYR A 121 -0.85 1.21 11.36
CA TYR A 121 0.45 1.64 10.84
C TYR A 121 0.47 1.57 9.31
N ASP A 122 1.35 2.38 8.70
CA ASP A 122 1.72 2.33 7.29
C ASP A 122 0.53 2.47 6.32
N MET A 123 -0.49 3.26 6.73
CA MET A 123 -1.68 3.52 5.92
C MET A 123 -1.44 4.56 4.82
N SER A 124 -0.23 5.08 4.69
CA SER A 124 0.22 5.96 3.59
C SER A 124 1.72 5.75 3.42
N GLY A 125 2.15 5.32 2.24
CA GLY A 125 3.55 4.95 1.95
C GLY A 125 3.87 3.50 2.31
N ASN A 126 5.13 3.18 2.28
CA ASN A 126 5.73 1.88 2.48
C ASN A 126 5.43 0.89 1.33
N ALA A 127 4.23 0.37 1.23
CA ALA A 127 3.84 -0.49 0.12
C ALA A 127 2.40 -0.19 -0.35
N TRP A 128 2.15 -0.27 -1.65
CA TRP A 128 0.80 -0.39 -2.18
C TRP A 128 0.12 -1.62 -1.62
N GLU A 129 -1.18 -1.55 -1.40
CA GLU A 129 -1.93 -2.64 -0.80
C GLU A 129 -3.11 -3.06 -1.68
N TRP A 130 -3.13 -4.34 -2.04
CA TRP A 130 -4.24 -4.95 -2.75
C TRP A 130 -5.54 -4.87 -1.95
N CYS A 131 -6.62 -4.45 -2.62
CA CYS A 131 -7.99 -4.48 -2.11
C CYS A 131 -8.82 -5.56 -2.80
N ALA A 132 -9.96 -5.91 -2.20
CA ALA A 132 -10.85 -6.95 -2.72
C ALA A 132 -11.56 -6.54 -4.02
N ASP A 133 -11.76 -5.23 -4.23
CA ASP A 133 -12.57 -4.67 -5.32
C ASP A 133 -11.92 -4.86 -6.69
N TYR A 134 -12.74 -5.10 -7.70
CA TYR A 134 -12.38 -4.79 -9.08
C TYR A 134 -12.29 -3.29 -9.27
N PHE A 135 -11.31 -2.81 -10.05
CA PHE A 135 -11.11 -1.39 -10.21
C PHE A 135 -12.03 -0.79 -11.27
N ASP A 136 -12.67 0.30 -10.91
CA ASP A 136 -13.45 1.15 -11.81
C ASP A 136 -13.25 2.61 -11.35
N PRO A 137 -12.69 3.49 -12.18
CA PRO A 137 -12.44 4.87 -11.80
C PRO A 137 -13.72 5.64 -11.44
N GLU A 138 -14.85 5.28 -12.06
CA GLU A 138 -16.13 5.94 -11.88
C GLU A 138 -17.04 5.25 -10.85
N TYR A 139 -16.58 4.18 -10.20
CA TYR A 139 -17.42 3.37 -9.31
C TYR A 139 -18.13 4.21 -8.24
N TYR A 140 -17.39 5.10 -7.56
CA TYR A 140 -17.96 5.88 -6.46
C TYR A 140 -18.98 6.93 -6.88
N SER A 141 -19.10 7.26 -8.16
CA SER A 141 -20.18 8.14 -8.66
C SER A 141 -21.57 7.47 -8.63
N ARG A 142 -21.61 6.13 -8.54
CA ARG A 142 -22.82 5.32 -8.60
C ARG A 142 -22.91 4.22 -7.53
N SER A 143 -21.93 4.16 -6.64
CA SER A 143 -21.88 3.14 -5.60
C SER A 143 -23.01 3.30 -4.57
N PRO A 144 -23.41 2.23 -3.88
CA PRO A 144 -24.27 2.35 -2.70
C PRO A 144 -23.53 3.17 -1.62
N SER A 145 -24.33 3.86 -0.78
CA SER A 145 -23.78 4.66 0.33
C SER A 145 -23.33 3.82 1.52
N GLN A 146 -23.74 2.56 1.59
CA GLN A 146 -23.40 1.64 2.67
C GLN A 146 -22.60 0.47 2.11
N ASN A 147 -21.47 0.18 2.76
CA ASN A 147 -20.58 -0.94 2.43
C ASN A 147 -20.29 -1.07 0.91
N PRO A 148 -19.87 0.02 0.24
CA PRO A 148 -19.61 -0.05 -1.19
C PRO A 148 -18.47 -1.04 -1.49
N ARG A 149 -18.71 -1.90 -2.47
CA ARG A 149 -17.74 -2.86 -2.99
C ARG A 149 -18.01 -3.10 -4.47
N ASN A 150 -17.00 -2.99 -5.30
CA ASN A 150 -17.14 -3.28 -6.72
C ASN A 150 -16.85 -4.75 -7.01
N ASP A 151 -17.90 -5.54 -7.21
CA ASP A 151 -17.81 -6.96 -7.58
C ASP A 151 -18.02 -7.20 -9.08
N VAL A 152 -18.10 -6.14 -9.90
CA VAL A 152 -18.21 -6.28 -11.36
C VAL A 152 -16.87 -6.75 -11.92
N PRO A 153 -16.80 -7.96 -12.52
CA PRO A 153 -15.54 -8.54 -12.96
C PRO A 153 -14.79 -7.64 -13.96
N ASP A 154 -13.49 -7.47 -13.70
CA ASP A 154 -12.52 -6.79 -14.54
C ASP A 154 -11.17 -7.51 -14.41
N GLU A 155 -10.22 -7.21 -15.27
CA GLU A 155 -8.86 -7.78 -15.17
C GLU A 155 -8.03 -7.10 -14.06
N ARG A 156 -8.42 -5.88 -13.67
CA ARG A 156 -7.68 -5.05 -12.73
C ARG A 156 -8.32 -5.06 -11.35
N ARG A 157 -7.46 -5.10 -10.36
CA ARG A 157 -7.83 -4.98 -8.94
C ARG A 157 -7.39 -3.65 -8.38
N ALA A 158 -8.17 -3.13 -7.45
CA ALA A 158 -7.86 -1.89 -6.77
C ALA A 158 -6.68 -2.03 -5.81
N MET A 159 -5.88 -0.98 -5.73
CA MET A 159 -4.75 -0.84 -4.80
C MET A 159 -4.81 0.51 -4.11
N ARG A 160 -4.34 0.56 -2.87
CA ARG A 160 -4.39 1.74 -1.99
C ARG A 160 -3.07 1.94 -1.25
N GLY A 161 -2.89 3.13 -0.67
CA GLY A 161 -1.82 3.45 0.28
C GLY A 161 -0.62 4.18 -0.32
N ASN A 162 -0.32 3.95 -1.59
CA ASN A 162 0.96 4.33 -2.18
C ASN A 162 2.15 3.54 -1.59
N SER A 163 3.35 3.79 -2.04
CA SER A 163 4.54 3.03 -1.64
C SER A 163 5.73 3.94 -1.35
N TRP A 164 6.86 3.34 -1.01
CA TRP A 164 8.14 4.02 -0.76
C TRP A 164 8.65 4.85 -1.95
N ASP A 165 8.23 4.60 -3.18
CA ASP A 165 8.54 5.43 -4.35
C ASP A 165 7.54 6.57 -4.58
N GLY A 166 6.58 6.71 -3.68
CA GLY A 166 5.47 7.65 -3.78
C GLY A 166 5.90 9.11 -3.77
N ARG A 167 5.46 9.86 -4.79
CA ARG A 167 5.80 11.29 -4.96
C ARG A 167 5.07 12.18 -3.97
N PRO A 168 5.63 13.38 -3.68
CA PRO A 168 4.94 14.40 -2.89
C PRO A 168 3.51 14.62 -3.36
N GLY A 169 2.57 14.70 -2.42
CA GLY A 169 1.15 14.93 -2.68
C GLY A 169 0.34 13.74 -3.18
N MET A 170 0.99 12.60 -3.49
CA MET A 170 0.30 11.37 -3.89
C MET A 170 -0.12 10.48 -2.70
N MET A 171 0.31 10.82 -1.46
CA MET A 171 0.06 10.05 -0.23
C MET A 171 -1.37 10.19 0.32
N ARG A 172 -2.30 10.75 -0.46
CA ARG A 172 -3.68 10.96 0.02
C ARG A 172 -4.37 9.63 0.29
N ALA A 173 -5.08 9.56 1.41
CA ALA A 173 -5.92 8.42 1.74
C ALA A 173 -6.95 8.09 0.63
N SER A 174 -7.38 9.10 -0.14
CA SER A 174 -8.28 8.93 -1.30
C SER A 174 -7.58 8.48 -2.59
N ARG A 175 -6.24 8.37 -2.62
CA ARG A 175 -5.53 7.95 -3.82
C ARG A 175 -5.89 6.50 -4.16
N ARG A 176 -6.31 6.31 -5.40
CA ARG A 176 -6.68 5.01 -5.97
C ARG A 176 -5.74 4.68 -7.12
N THR A 177 -5.36 3.43 -7.23
CA THR A 177 -4.70 2.87 -8.41
C THR A 177 -5.16 1.43 -8.64
N SER A 178 -4.66 0.81 -9.68
CA SER A 178 -5.02 -0.58 -10.00
C SER A 178 -3.96 -1.24 -10.84
N ASP A 179 -3.92 -2.55 -10.80
CA ASP A 179 -3.15 -3.35 -11.75
C ASP A 179 -3.82 -4.69 -12.04
N LEU A 180 -3.25 -5.44 -13.01
CA LEU A 180 -3.70 -6.79 -13.34
C LEU A 180 -3.54 -7.69 -12.12
N GLN A 181 -4.54 -8.50 -11.84
CA GLN A 181 -4.56 -9.37 -10.66
C GLN A 181 -3.45 -10.42 -10.62
N SER A 182 -2.75 -10.64 -11.73
CA SER A 182 -1.61 -11.56 -11.85
C SER A 182 -0.25 -10.89 -11.66
N ASN A 183 -0.18 -9.55 -11.69
CA ASN A 183 1.07 -8.82 -11.59
C ASN A 183 1.56 -8.76 -10.15
N SER A 184 2.88 -8.67 -9.97
CA SER A 184 3.54 -8.52 -8.68
C SER A 184 4.70 -7.52 -8.80
N TYR A 185 4.91 -6.69 -7.77
CA TYR A 185 5.91 -5.64 -7.76
C TYR A 185 6.62 -5.55 -6.41
N ALA A 186 7.83 -4.98 -6.43
CA ALA A 186 8.67 -4.79 -5.25
C ALA A 186 8.04 -3.91 -4.17
N ASP A 187 7.11 -3.06 -4.57
CA ASP A 187 6.45 -2.05 -3.75
C ASP A 187 4.98 -2.35 -3.44
N THR A 188 4.52 -3.57 -3.74
CA THR A 188 3.12 -3.95 -3.61
C THR A 188 2.95 -5.17 -2.72
N GLY A 189 2.17 -5.00 -1.67
CA GLY A 189 1.81 -5.99 -0.67
C GLY A 189 0.31 -6.00 -0.38
N PHE A 190 -0.08 -6.34 0.85
CA PHE A 190 -1.48 -6.38 1.28
C PHE A 190 -1.60 -6.33 2.79
N ARG A 191 -2.78 -5.97 3.27
CA ARG A 191 -3.21 -6.20 4.66
C ARG A 191 -4.48 -7.04 4.72
N LEU A 192 -4.74 -7.63 5.87
CA LEU A 192 -5.88 -8.50 6.09
C LEU A 192 -6.90 -7.86 7.03
N VAL A 193 -8.16 -8.17 6.78
CA VAL A 193 -9.27 -7.91 7.69
C VAL A 193 -9.96 -9.21 8.08
N LYS A 194 -10.55 -9.23 9.26
CA LYS A 194 -11.40 -10.32 9.75
C LYS A 194 -12.75 -9.76 10.11
N ASP A 195 -13.80 -10.39 9.63
CA ASP A 195 -15.17 -10.05 10.03
C ASP A 195 -15.38 -10.41 11.51
N ILE A 196 -16.10 -9.55 12.23
CA ILE A 196 -16.46 -9.79 13.62
C ILE A 196 -17.84 -10.52 13.58
N GLU A 197 -17.89 -11.68 14.21
CA GLU A 197 -19.14 -12.43 14.40
C GLU A 197 -20.11 -11.67 15.32
#